data_aeb7a88910e6e4762045f3ab945b9b77
#
_entry.id   aeb7a88910e6e4762045f3ab945b9b77
#
_cell.length_a   1.000
_cell.length_b   1.000
_cell.length_c   1.000
_cell.angle_alpha   90.00
_cell.angle_beta   90.00
_cell.angle_gamma   90.00
#
_symmetry.space_group_name_H-M   'P 1'
#
loop_
_entity.id
_entity.type
_entity.pdbx_description
1 polymer ?
#
loop_
_entity_poly.entity_id
_entity_poly.type
_entity_poly.pdbx_seq_one_letter_code
_entity_poly.pdbx_strand_id
1 'polypeptide(L)'
;MKFITSIQEGLKIALHALKTNKLRAFLTTLCIIIGITMVTVVDTVTTGMDKTFDDSMAMLGQNVVYIEKWPWDRDGIKWWEIMNRKEMELEYAAFIESRSRYASTVAVSANRGTTIRYQENSAEGVGLQGSTHNYLDIQGLDIDSGRMFTESEVRSRSNVVILGYSLVSALFKRENPE
;
A
#
# COMPACT_ATOMS: atom_id res chain seq x y z
N MET A 1 10.12 -38.41 -47.58
CA MET A 1 11.46 -38.80 -47.06
C MET A 1 12.54 -37.76 -47.39
N LYS A 2 12.61 -37.21 -48.61
CA LYS A 2 13.65 -36.23 -48.98
C LYS A 2 13.70 -34.94 -48.17
N PHE A 3 12.57 -34.43 -47.64
CA PHE A 3 12.49 -33.23 -46.86
C PHE A 3 13.16 -33.36 -45.46
N ILE A 4 12.98 -34.48 -44.79
CA ILE A 4 13.58 -34.74 -43.48
C ILE A 4 15.10 -34.92 -43.58
N THR A 5 15.58 -35.58 -44.65
CA THR A 5 17.02 -35.75 -44.90
C THR A 5 17.71 -34.37 -45.19
N SER A 6 17.05 -33.51 -45.96
CA SER A 6 17.54 -32.16 -46.24
C SER A 6 17.67 -31.26 -45.00
N ILE A 7 16.70 -31.38 -44.06
CA ILE A 7 16.74 -30.67 -42.77
C ILE A 7 17.90 -31.19 -41.89
N GLN A 8 18.09 -32.50 -41.84
CA GLN A 8 19.18 -33.10 -41.06
C GLN A 8 20.56 -32.73 -41.60
N GLU A 9 20.74 -32.67 -42.92
CA GLU A 9 21.97 -32.21 -43.55
C GLU A 9 22.21 -30.71 -43.28
N GLY A 10 21.21 -29.88 -43.41
CA GLY A 10 21.27 -28.46 -43.08
C GLY A 10 21.67 -28.21 -41.62
N LEU A 11 21.08 -28.99 -40.68
CA LEU A 11 21.42 -28.89 -39.24
C LEU A 11 22.87 -29.29 -38.97
N LYS A 12 23.37 -30.36 -39.63
CA LYS A 12 24.79 -30.76 -39.50
C LYS A 12 25.74 -29.74 -40.01
N ILE A 13 25.45 -29.11 -41.15
CA ILE A 13 26.27 -28.04 -41.74
C ILE A 13 26.28 -26.82 -40.82
N ALA A 14 25.13 -26.40 -40.27
CA ALA A 14 25.02 -25.28 -39.33
C ALA A 14 25.81 -25.56 -38.04
N LEU A 15 25.72 -26.72 -37.44
CA LEU A 15 26.48 -27.12 -36.27
C LEU A 15 27.99 -27.16 -36.55
N HIS A 16 28.41 -27.59 -37.72
CA HIS A 16 29.81 -27.59 -38.11
C HIS A 16 30.35 -26.18 -38.29
N ALA A 17 29.60 -25.27 -38.92
CA ALA A 17 29.92 -23.85 -39.05
C ALA A 17 30.08 -23.15 -37.70
N LEU A 18 29.24 -23.44 -36.74
CA LEU A 18 29.37 -22.94 -35.36
C LEU A 18 30.63 -23.44 -34.65
N LYS A 19 30.96 -24.73 -34.83
CA LYS A 19 32.16 -25.32 -34.26
C LYS A 19 33.46 -24.75 -34.88
N THR A 20 33.41 -24.39 -36.14
CA THR A 20 34.58 -23.80 -36.86
C THR A 20 34.83 -22.35 -36.45
N ASN A 21 33.79 -21.58 -36.10
CA ASN A 21 33.88 -20.18 -35.71
C ASN A 21 33.41 -19.96 -34.26
N LYS A 22 33.95 -20.67 -33.31
CA LYS A 22 33.53 -20.71 -31.88
C LYS A 22 33.45 -19.33 -31.25
N LEU A 23 34.44 -18.47 -31.50
CA LEU A 23 34.49 -17.12 -30.89
C LEU A 23 33.33 -16.25 -31.38
N ARG A 24 33.04 -16.30 -32.69
CA ARG A 24 31.90 -15.54 -33.26
C ARG A 24 30.56 -16.05 -32.71
N ALA A 25 30.37 -17.38 -32.67
CA ALA A 25 29.20 -18.00 -32.14
C ALA A 25 28.98 -17.64 -30.64
N PHE A 26 30.07 -17.66 -29.86
CA PHE A 26 30.01 -17.27 -28.44
C PHE A 26 29.64 -15.80 -28.26
N LEU A 27 30.28 -14.89 -29.00
CA LEU A 27 30.01 -13.45 -28.90
C LEU A 27 28.54 -13.12 -29.30
N THR A 28 28.07 -13.70 -30.40
CA THR A 28 26.66 -13.45 -30.83
C THR A 28 25.67 -14.00 -29.85
N THR A 29 25.89 -15.19 -29.30
CA THR A 29 25.02 -15.77 -28.26
C THR A 29 25.05 -14.94 -26.99
N LEU A 30 26.21 -14.48 -26.56
CA LEU A 30 26.37 -13.62 -25.40
C LEU A 30 25.60 -12.30 -25.56
N CYS A 31 25.69 -11.65 -26.74
CA CYS A 31 24.94 -10.43 -27.03
C CYS A 31 23.43 -10.65 -26.96
N ILE A 32 22.93 -11.79 -27.49
CA ILE A 32 21.50 -12.13 -27.44
C ILE A 32 21.07 -12.36 -25.99
N ILE A 33 21.84 -13.11 -25.21
CA ILE A 33 21.54 -13.36 -23.78
C ILE A 33 21.46 -12.04 -23.02
N ILE A 34 22.47 -11.17 -23.18
CA ILE A 34 22.49 -9.86 -22.51
C ILE A 34 21.25 -9.04 -22.91
N GLY A 35 20.94 -8.99 -24.21
CA GLY A 35 19.77 -8.24 -24.71
C GLY A 35 18.46 -8.74 -24.10
N ILE A 36 18.21 -10.05 -24.15
CA ILE A 36 16.99 -10.64 -23.58
C ILE A 36 16.94 -10.41 -22.05
N THR A 37 18.06 -10.64 -21.36
CA THR A 37 18.12 -10.44 -19.90
C THR A 37 17.80 -9.00 -19.52
N MET A 38 18.36 -8.01 -20.22
CA MET A 38 18.05 -6.60 -19.95
C MET A 38 16.57 -6.28 -20.14
N VAL A 39 15.97 -6.71 -21.24
CA VAL A 39 14.55 -6.47 -21.50
C VAL A 39 13.69 -7.12 -20.41
N THR A 40 13.99 -8.36 -20.04
CA THR A 40 13.23 -9.08 -19.00
C THR A 40 13.37 -8.40 -17.63
N VAL A 41 14.57 -7.94 -17.27
CA VAL A 41 14.79 -7.22 -16.00
C VAL A 41 13.99 -5.93 -15.97
N VAL A 42 14.03 -5.13 -17.02
CA VAL A 42 13.26 -3.87 -17.10
C VAL A 42 11.76 -4.14 -16.99
N ASP A 43 11.25 -5.11 -17.73
CA ASP A 43 9.84 -5.50 -17.68
C ASP A 43 9.40 -5.94 -16.27
N THR A 44 10.21 -6.78 -15.63
CA THR A 44 9.94 -7.25 -14.26
C THR A 44 9.92 -6.10 -13.25
N VAL A 45 10.88 -5.17 -13.36
CA VAL A 45 10.92 -3.99 -12.46
C VAL A 45 9.70 -3.10 -12.69
N THR A 46 9.35 -2.83 -13.94
CA THR A 46 8.19 -1.99 -14.26
C THR A 46 6.89 -2.60 -13.74
N THR A 47 6.67 -3.89 -13.99
CA THR A 47 5.47 -4.61 -13.49
C THR A 47 5.44 -4.64 -11.95
N GLY A 48 6.59 -4.79 -11.30
CA GLY A 48 6.70 -4.73 -9.85
C GLY A 48 6.35 -3.35 -9.30
N MET A 49 6.78 -2.28 -9.97
CA MET A 49 6.44 -0.90 -9.59
C MET A 49 4.94 -0.62 -9.76
N ASP A 50 4.35 -1.02 -10.88
CA ASP A 50 2.92 -0.86 -11.14
C ASP A 50 2.09 -1.56 -10.05
N LYS A 51 2.43 -2.80 -9.72
CA LYS A 51 1.76 -3.53 -8.64
C LYS A 51 1.90 -2.84 -7.28
N THR A 52 3.09 -2.35 -6.93
CA THR A 52 3.31 -1.63 -5.67
C THR A 52 2.51 -0.33 -5.64
N PHE A 53 2.40 0.35 -6.79
CA PHE A 53 1.57 1.53 -6.91
C PHE A 53 0.08 1.22 -6.72
N ASP A 54 -0.43 0.19 -7.40
CA ASP A 54 -1.81 -0.25 -7.26
C ASP A 54 -2.15 -0.68 -5.83
N ASP A 55 -1.28 -1.45 -5.18
CA ASP A 55 -1.42 -1.83 -3.78
C ASP A 55 -1.42 -0.60 -2.84
N SER A 56 -0.58 0.38 -3.11
CA SER A 56 -0.52 1.64 -2.34
C SER A 56 -1.79 2.48 -2.54
N MET A 57 -2.31 2.53 -3.76
CA MET A 57 -3.57 3.22 -4.06
C MET A 57 -4.78 2.51 -3.46
N ALA A 58 -4.76 1.18 -3.40
CA ALA A 58 -5.81 0.41 -2.75
C ALA A 58 -5.87 0.70 -1.24
N MET A 59 -4.73 0.91 -0.58
CA MET A 59 -4.65 1.30 0.83
C MET A 59 -5.23 2.69 1.13
N LEU A 60 -5.27 3.60 0.15
CA LEU A 60 -5.88 4.92 0.31
C LEU A 60 -7.42 4.89 0.25
N GLY A 61 -8.02 3.74 -0.05
CA GLY A 61 -9.46 3.54 -0.22
C GLY A 61 -9.94 4.01 -1.59
N GLN A 62 -10.54 3.09 -2.33
CA GLN A 62 -11.18 3.43 -3.60
C GLN A 62 -12.46 4.25 -3.34
N ASN A 63 -12.61 5.37 -4.03
CA ASN A 63 -13.75 6.29 -3.88
C ASN A 63 -13.85 7.00 -2.52
N VAL A 64 -12.74 7.20 -1.81
CA VAL A 64 -12.68 7.97 -0.58
C VAL A 64 -12.28 9.42 -0.88
N VAL A 65 -13.01 10.37 -0.33
CA VAL A 65 -12.69 11.80 -0.40
C VAL A 65 -12.25 12.25 0.98
N TYR A 66 -11.03 12.73 1.08
CA TYR A 66 -10.47 13.27 2.32
C TYR A 66 -10.74 14.77 2.40
N ILE A 67 -11.34 15.20 3.50
CA ILE A 67 -11.59 16.60 3.79
C ILE A 67 -10.74 17.00 5.00
N GLU A 68 -9.68 17.74 4.75
CA GLU A 68 -8.69 18.10 5.76
C GLU A 68 -8.37 19.60 5.72
N LYS A 69 -7.94 20.12 6.88
CA LYS A 69 -7.44 21.50 6.99
C LYS A 69 -6.15 21.68 6.20
N TRP A 70 -5.27 20.68 6.22
CA TRP A 70 -3.96 20.70 5.59
C TRP A 70 -4.03 20.16 4.16
N PRO A 71 -3.62 20.94 3.16
CA PRO A 71 -3.61 20.44 1.78
C PRO A 71 -2.50 19.38 1.60
N TRP A 72 -2.76 18.41 0.75
CA TRP A 72 -1.79 17.39 0.37
C TRP A 72 -0.64 17.98 -0.45
N ASP A 73 -0.98 18.96 -1.32
CA ASP A 73 -0.02 19.74 -2.07
C ASP A 73 0.16 21.11 -1.40
N ARG A 74 1.40 21.44 -1.07
CA ARG A 74 1.77 22.71 -0.42
C ARG A 74 2.32 23.73 -1.39
N ASP A 75 2.45 23.40 -2.67
CA ASP A 75 3.02 24.28 -3.67
C ASP A 75 2.12 25.52 -3.87
N GLY A 76 2.69 26.69 -3.59
CA GLY A 76 2.04 27.97 -3.76
C GLY A 76 1.10 28.42 -2.63
N ILE A 77 0.78 27.58 -1.65
CA ILE A 77 -0.08 27.97 -0.53
C ILE A 77 0.76 28.50 0.62
N LYS A 78 0.49 29.71 1.03
CA LYS A 78 1.19 30.35 2.14
C LYS A 78 0.75 29.73 3.47
N TRP A 79 1.70 29.39 4.35
CA TRP A 79 1.44 28.71 5.62
C TRP A 79 0.39 29.42 6.50
N TRP A 80 0.33 30.74 6.49
CA TRP A 80 -0.65 31.53 7.26
C TRP A 80 -2.08 31.43 6.72
N GLU A 81 -2.26 31.17 5.44
CA GLU A 81 -3.58 30.89 4.86
C GLU A 81 -4.14 29.57 5.38
N ILE A 82 -3.28 28.57 5.55
CA ILE A 82 -3.65 27.28 6.13
C ILE A 82 -3.98 27.44 7.62
N MET A 83 -3.17 28.20 8.36
CA MET A 83 -3.42 28.41 9.80
C MET A 83 -4.76 29.11 10.05
N ASN A 84 -5.15 30.04 9.18
CA ASN A 84 -6.41 30.77 9.29
C ASN A 84 -7.64 29.98 8.83
N ARG A 85 -7.46 28.78 8.24
CA ARG A 85 -8.61 27.91 7.90
C ARG A 85 -9.27 27.42 9.18
N LYS A 86 -10.61 27.36 9.15
CA LYS A 86 -11.38 26.82 10.25
C LYS A 86 -11.01 25.36 10.51
N GLU A 87 -10.95 24.96 11.76
CA GLU A 87 -10.73 23.56 12.11
C GLU A 87 -11.96 22.74 11.78
N MET A 88 -11.72 21.46 11.48
CA MET A 88 -12.80 20.54 11.17
C MET A 88 -13.49 20.11 12.46
N GLU A 89 -14.79 20.32 12.51
CA GLU A 89 -15.64 19.97 13.66
C GLU A 89 -16.41 18.68 13.37
N LEU A 90 -16.71 17.90 14.41
CA LEU A 90 -17.50 16.66 14.32
C LEU A 90 -18.86 16.87 13.65
N GLU A 91 -19.47 18.05 13.84
CA GLU A 91 -20.78 18.40 13.27
C GLU A 91 -20.79 18.42 11.75
N TYR A 92 -19.62 18.66 11.11
CA TYR A 92 -19.53 18.64 9.65
C TYR A 92 -19.75 17.24 9.06
N ALA A 93 -19.46 16.17 9.79
CA ALA A 93 -19.74 14.82 9.34
C ALA A 93 -21.23 14.58 9.14
N ALA A 94 -22.03 14.91 10.15
CA ALA A 94 -23.48 14.80 10.07
C ALA A 94 -24.08 15.72 9.00
N PHE A 95 -23.52 16.92 8.82
CA PHE A 95 -23.93 17.81 7.75
C PHE A 95 -23.66 17.24 6.35
N ILE A 96 -22.47 16.67 6.13
CA ILE A 96 -22.10 16.05 4.87
C ILE A 96 -22.97 14.83 4.60
N GLU A 97 -23.15 13.96 5.58
CA GLU A 97 -23.97 12.74 5.48
C GLU A 97 -25.42 13.07 5.12
N SER A 98 -25.99 14.10 5.72
CA SER A 98 -27.39 14.50 5.47
C SER A 98 -27.60 15.22 4.14
N ARG A 99 -26.60 15.86 3.58
CA ARG A 99 -26.72 16.72 2.38
C ARG A 99 -26.03 16.18 1.13
N SER A 100 -25.05 15.29 1.27
CA SER A 100 -24.37 14.72 0.13
C SER A 100 -25.22 13.65 -0.54
N ARG A 101 -25.36 13.75 -1.85
CA ARG A 101 -26.04 12.73 -2.68
C ARG A 101 -25.10 11.59 -3.08
N TYR A 102 -23.80 11.79 -2.91
CA TYR A 102 -22.74 10.89 -3.38
C TYR A 102 -21.98 10.20 -2.25
N ALA A 103 -22.02 10.73 -1.04
CA ALA A 103 -21.43 10.07 0.13
C ALA A 103 -22.37 8.98 0.64
N SER A 104 -21.93 7.73 0.60
CA SER A 104 -22.66 6.59 1.17
C SER A 104 -22.49 6.52 2.69
N THR A 105 -21.32 6.94 3.17
CA THR A 105 -20.98 7.00 4.60
C THR A 105 -19.89 8.03 4.84
N VAL A 106 -19.80 8.54 6.05
CA VAL A 106 -18.81 9.54 6.46
C VAL A 106 -18.13 9.08 7.74
N ALA A 107 -16.82 9.05 7.77
CA ALA A 107 -16.04 8.79 8.98
C ALA A 107 -15.30 10.03 9.41
N VAL A 108 -15.13 10.19 10.70
CA VAL A 108 -14.28 11.23 11.29
C VAL A 108 -13.07 10.58 11.89
N SER A 109 -11.90 11.18 11.67
CA SER A 109 -10.68 10.75 12.32
C SER A 109 -9.90 11.94 12.88
N ALA A 110 -9.26 11.73 14.01
CA ALA A 110 -8.32 12.65 14.63
C ALA A 110 -7.06 11.89 15.01
N ASN A 111 -5.90 12.47 14.76
CA ASN A 111 -4.62 11.81 14.99
C ASN A 111 -3.75 12.61 15.95
N ARG A 112 -3.08 11.91 16.87
CA ARG A 112 -2.13 12.50 17.83
C ARG A 112 -0.98 11.55 18.09
N GLY A 113 0.26 12.07 18.02
CA GLY A 113 1.43 11.33 18.50
C GLY A 113 1.46 11.27 20.03
N THR A 114 1.71 10.08 20.60
CA THR A 114 1.79 9.87 22.04
C THR A 114 2.74 8.73 22.39
N THR A 115 3.01 8.57 23.67
CA THR A 115 3.73 7.40 24.21
C THR A 115 2.71 6.51 24.91
N ILE A 116 2.68 5.22 24.53
CA ILE A 116 1.82 4.22 25.12
C ILE A 116 2.64 3.37 26.07
N ARG A 117 2.10 3.08 27.25
CA ARG A 117 2.73 2.26 28.27
C ARG A 117 1.80 1.14 28.70
N TYR A 118 2.38 -0.04 28.84
CA TYR A 118 1.70 -1.20 29.43
C TYR A 118 2.67 -1.90 30.39
N GLN A 119 2.32 -1.90 31.68
CA GLN A 119 3.20 -2.36 32.76
C GLN A 119 4.59 -1.66 32.69
N GLU A 120 5.66 -2.43 32.50
CA GLU A 120 7.03 -1.92 32.39
C GLU A 120 7.46 -1.63 30.93
N ASN A 121 6.63 -1.98 29.95
CA ASN A 121 6.93 -1.73 28.54
C ASN A 121 6.38 -0.38 28.09
N SER A 122 7.13 0.33 27.27
CA SER A 122 6.68 1.59 26.66
C SER A 122 7.04 1.64 25.19
N ALA A 123 6.15 2.23 24.41
CA ALA A 123 6.37 2.54 22.99
C ALA A 123 6.20 4.05 22.78
N GLU A 124 7.25 4.69 22.31
CA GLU A 124 7.28 6.14 22.05
C GLU A 124 6.96 6.43 20.58
N GLY A 125 6.43 7.64 20.34
CA GLY A 125 6.11 8.08 18.97
C GLY A 125 4.97 7.31 18.31
N VAL A 126 4.08 6.71 19.10
CA VAL A 126 2.93 5.97 18.59
C VAL A 126 1.86 6.94 18.12
N GLY A 127 1.38 6.75 16.89
CA GLY A 127 0.20 7.45 16.37
C GLY A 127 -1.07 6.90 17.04
N LEU A 128 -1.69 7.71 17.88
CA LEU A 128 -3.02 7.43 18.43
C LEU A 128 -4.06 8.07 17.52
N GLN A 129 -4.92 7.24 16.93
CA GLN A 129 -5.99 7.68 16.05
C GLN A 129 -7.34 7.44 16.72
N GLY A 130 -8.08 8.51 16.93
CA GLY A 130 -9.50 8.44 17.29
C GLY A 130 -10.33 8.42 16.02
N SER A 131 -11.34 7.54 15.94
CA SER A 131 -12.18 7.43 14.75
C SER A 131 -13.61 7.01 15.07
N THR A 132 -14.49 7.14 14.10
CA THR A 132 -15.85 6.58 14.15
C THR A 132 -15.83 5.09 13.79
N HIS A 133 -16.90 4.38 14.15
CA HIS A 133 -17.03 2.91 14.00
C HIS A 133 -16.87 2.41 12.56
N ASN A 134 -17.20 3.21 11.57
CA ASN A 134 -17.14 2.90 10.14
C ASN A 134 -15.81 3.24 9.46
N TYR A 135 -14.82 3.68 10.22
CA TYR A 135 -13.53 4.14 9.68
C TYR A 135 -12.76 3.04 8.98
N LEU A 136 -12.64 1.85 9.59
CA LEU A 136 -11.89 0.73 9.01
C LEU A 136 -12.55 0.22 7.73
N ASP A 137 -13.89 0.16 7.70
CA ASP A 137 -14.64 -0.24 6.51
C ASP A 137 -14.36 0.69 5.32
N ILE A 138 -14.31 2.02 5.59
CA ILE A 138 -13.99 3.02 4.56
C ILE A 138 -12.55 2.88 4.08
N GLN A 139 -11.62 2.55 4.98
CA GLN A 139 -10.22 2.36 4.65
C GLN A 139 -9.92 0.99 4.04
N GLY A 140 -10.88 0.06 4.04
CA GLY A 140 -10.68 -1.31 3.58
C GLY A 140 -9.69 -2.08 4.45
N LEU A 141 -9.65 -1.81 5.75
CA LEU A 141 -8.77 -2.45 6.70
C LEU A 141 -9.51 -3.53 7.49
N ASP A 142 -8.93 -4.71 7.55
CA ASP A 142 -9.45 -5.85 8.30
C ASP A 142 -8.80 -5.97 9.69
N ILE A 143 -9.55 -6.57 10.63
CA ILE A 143 -9.07 -6.89 11.98
C ILE A 143 -8.66 -8.36 12.00
N ASP A 144 -7.44 -8.64 12.39
CA ASP A 144 -6.89 -10.01 12.47
C ASP A 144 -7.49 -10.77 13.66
N SER A 145 -7.64 -10.11 14.80
CA SER A 145 -8.20 -10.70 16.03
C SER A 145 -9.07 -9.68 16.77
N GLY A 146 -10.15 -10.13 17.37
CA GLY A 146 -11.10 -9.27 18.05
C GLY A 146 -12.19 -8.71 17.15
N ARG A 147 -12.64 -7.48 17.41
CA ARG A 147 -13.70 -6.81 16.65
C ARG A 147 -13.54 -5.30 16.62
N MET A 148 -14.19 -4.67 15.68
CA MET A 148 -14.35 -3.21 15.65
C MET A 148 -15.28 -2.75 16.80
N PHE A 149 -15.06 -1.53 17.27
CA PHE A 149 -15.96 -0.89 18.21
C PHE A 149 -17.28 -0.48 17.51
N THR A 150 -18.35 -0.53 18.27
CA THR A 150 -19.71 -0.27 17.76
C THR A 150 -20.05 1.22 17.84
N GLU A 151 -21.09 1.64 17.11
CA GLU A 151 -21.60 3.00 17.19
C GLU A 151 -22.03 3.38 18.61
N SER A 152 -22.61 2.44 19.38
CA SER A 152 -22.99 2.65 20.77
C SER A 152 -21.79 2.90 21.68
N GLU A 153 -20.67 2.21 21.47
CA GLU A 153 -19.42 2.42 22.21
C GLU A 153 -18.79 3.78 21.88
N VAL A 154 -18.87 4.22 20.63
CA VAL A 154 -18.46 5.58 20.24
C VAL A 154 -19.32 6.64 20.93
N ARG A 155 -20.64 6.48 20.90
CA ARG A 155 -21.58 7.43 21.53
C ARG A 155 -21.42 7.48 23.05
N SER A 156 -21.22 6.34 23.69
CA SER A 156 -21.01 6.26 25.15
C SER A 156 -19.59 6.62 25.59
N ARG A 157 -18.69 6.89 24.65
CA ARG A 157 -17.26 7.15 24.91
C ARG A 157 -16.60 6.03 25.72
N SER A 158 -16.92 4.79 25.36
CA SER A 158 -16.33 3.61 25.99
C SER A 158 -14.83 3.55 25.77
N ASN A 159 -14.09 3.07 26.79
CA ASN A 159 -12.64 2.90 26.69
C ASN A 159 -12.32 1.60 25.93
N VAL A 160 -12.41 1.64 24.62
CA VAL A 160 -12.07 0.54 23.71
C VAL A 160 -10.95 1.00 22.78
N VAL A 161 -10.06 0.10 22.42
CA VAL A 161 -8.93 0.39 21.55
C VAL A 161 -8.65 -0.79 20.63
N ILE A 162 -8.20 -0.49 19.42
CA ILE A 162 -7.64 -1.45 18.47
C ILE A 162 -6.15 -1.19 18.38
N LEU A 163 -5.36 -2.23 18.57
CA LEU A 163 -3.92 -2.15 18.59
C LEU A 163 -3.34 -2.60 17.25
N GLY A 164 -2.42 -1.83 16.70
CA GLY A 164 -1.66 -2.27 15.53
C GLY A 164 -0.69 -3.40 15.89
N TYR A 165 -0.47 -4.33 14.98
CA TYR A 165 0.37 -5.52 15.18
C TYR A 165 1.77 -5.20 15.73
N SER A 166 2.41 -4.16 15.22
CA SER A 166 3.74 -3.73 15.70
C SER A 166 3.71 -3.30 17.17
N LEU A 167 2.62 -2.64 17.59
CA LEU A 167 2.45 -2.18 18.96
C LEU A 167 2.17 -3.35 19.91
N VAL A 168 1.36 -4.32 19.49
CA VAL A 168 1.12 -5.56 20.24
C VAL A 168 2.44 -6.27 20.50
N SER A 169 3.25 -6.46 19.46
CA SER A 169 4.56 -7.10 19.58
C SER A 169 5.53 -6.36 20.51
N ALA A 170 5.47 -5.03 20.54
CA ALA A 170 6.34 -4.19 21.37
C ALA A 170 5.92 -4.18 22.85
N LEU A 171 4.61 -4.14 23.14
CA LEU A 171 4.09 -4.00 24.49
C LEU A 171 3.86 -5.34 25.19
N PHE A 172 3.32 -6.35 24.48
CA PHE A 172 2.86 -7.60 25.09
C PHE A 172 3.85 -8.77 24.94
N LYS A 173 4.92 -8.61 24.15
CA LYS A 173 6.04 -9.56 23.94
C LYS A 173 5.68 -11.02 23.64
N ARG A 174 4.73 -11.63 24.35
CA ARG A 174 4.26 -13.02 24.20
C ARG A 174 2.87 -13.25 24.80
N GLU A 175 2.26 -12.25 25.40
CA GLU A 175 0.91 -12.35 25.94
C GLU A 175 -0.10 -11.91 24.89
N ASN A 176 -1.22 -12.62 24.80
CA ASN A 176 -2.34 -12.18 23.98
C ASN A 176 -3.02 -10.98 24.68
N PRO A 177 -3.23 -9.83 24.00
CA PRO A 177 -3.84 -8.66 24.63
C PRO A 177 -5.37 -8.75 24.87
N GLU A 178 -5.99 -9.91 24.59
CA GLU A 178 -7.41 -10.20 24.86
C GLU A 178 -7.70 -10.36 26.35
#